data_1758c4c56a473aa54be81d4a535e30ad
#
_entry.id   1758c4c56a473aa54be81d4a535e30ad
#
_cell.length_a   1.000
_cell.length_b   1.000
_cell.length_c   1.000
_cell.angle_alpha   90.00
_cell.angle_beta   90.00
_cell.angle_gamma   90.00
#
_symmetry.space_group_name_H-M   'P 1'
#
loop_
_entity.id
_entity.type
_entity.pdbx_description
1 polymer ?
#
loop_
_entity_poly.entity_id
_entity_poly.type
_entity_poly.pdbx_seq_one_letter_code
_entity_poly.pdbx_strand_id
1 'polypeptide(L)' 'MTDEFVARANIEHYRRLLQTEEDDAKRATIERLLSEEEQKLQDLIQPE' A
#
# COMPACT_ATOMS: atom_id res chain seq x y z
N MET A 1 -15.36 7.65 8.79
CA MET A 1 -14.53 6.82 7.94
C MET A 1 -13.73 7.67 6.98
N THR A 2 -12.46 7.50 6.91
CA THR A 2 -11.62 8.36 6.10
C THR A 2 -10.82 7.55 5.09
N ASP A 3 -10.45 8.18 4.00
CA ASP A 3 -9.60 7.56 3.01
C ASP A 3 -8.24 7.21 3.61
N GLU A 4 -7.81 7.98 4.59
CA GLU A 4 -6.56 7.70 5.28
C GLU A 4 -6.60 6.34 5.97
N PHE A 5 -7.71 6.04 6.62
CA PHE A 5 -7.86 4.75 7.29
C PHE A 5 -7.76 3.61 6.29
N VAL A 6 -8.46 3.76 5.16
CA VAL A 6 -8.45 2.73 4.13
C VAL A 6 -7.05 2.56 3.55
N ALA A 7 -6.38 3.67 3.28
CA ALA A 7 -5.03 3.61 2.71
C ALA A 7 -4.07 2.90 3.66
N ARG A 8 -4.15 3.20 4.95
CA ARG A 8 -3.28 2.55 5.94
C ARG A 8 -3.54 1.05 6.01
N ALA A 9 -4.81 0.67 5.97
CA ALA A 9 -5.17 -0.75 6.00
C ALA A 9 -4.62 -1.48 4.78
N ASN A 10 -4.73 -0.86 3.61
CA ASN A 10 -4.22 -1.45 2.38
C ASN A 10 -2.70 -1.59 2.43
N ILE A 11 -2.01 -0.59 2.94
CA ILE A 11 -0.56 -0.63 3.05
C ILE A 11 -0.13 -1.81 3.91
N GLU A 12 -0.76 -1.97 5.05
CA GLU A 12 -0.42 -3.07 5.94
C GLU A 12 -0.70 -4.40 5.28
N HIS A 13 -1.82 -4.50 4.59
CA HIS A 13 -2.19 -5.72 3.89
C HIS A 13 -1.15 -6.11 2.84
N TYR A 14 -0.73 -5.15 2.03
CA TYR A 14 0.25 -5.43 1.00
C TYR A 14 1.61 -5.80 1.59
N ARG A 15 1.99 -5.17 2.69
CA ARG A 15 3.25 -5.54 3.34
C ARG A 15 3.22 -6.98 3.82
N ARG A 16 2.08 -7.43 4.35
CA ARG A 16 1.94 -8.81 4.77
C ARG A 16 2.01 -9.77 3.59
N LEU A 17 1.38 -9.40 2.49
CA LEU A 17 1.44 -10.23 1.30
C LEU A 17 2.87 -10.41 0.81
N LEU A 18 3.66 -9.35 0.87
CA LEU A 18 5.05 -9.42 0.42
C LEU A 18 5.89 -10.36 1.28
N GLN A 19 5.52 -10.53 2.54
CA GLN A 19 6.27 -11.41 3.43
C GLN A 19 6.19 -12.87 3.01
N THR A 20 5.12 -13.26 2.34
CA THR A 20 4.89 -14.66 2.00
C THR A 20 4.83 -14.91 0.50
N GLU A 21 4.74 -13.87 -0.32
CA GLU A 21 4.64 -14.06 -1.76
C GLU A 21 5.99 -14.39 -2.35
N GLU A 22 6.08 -15.52 -3.05
CA GLU A 22 7.34 -15.99 -3.62
C GLU A 22 7.42 -15.78 -5.12
N ASP A 23 6.31 -15.52 -5.77
CA ASP A 23 6.27 -15.32 -7.21
C ASP A 23 6.74 -13.91 -7.55
N ASP A 24 7.79 -13.81 -8.37
CA ASP A 24 8.39 -12.51 -8.68
C ASP A 24 7.42 -11.56 -9.36
N ALA A 25 6.60 -12.07 -10.27
CA ALA A 25 5.66 -11.22 -10.97
C ALA A 25 4.59 -10.68 -10.02
N LYS A 26 4.12 -11.52 -9.11
CA LYS A 26 3.14 -11.09 -8.14
C LYS A 26 3.74 -10.11 -7.14
N ARG A 27 4.99 -10.35 -6.74
CA ARG A 27 5.67 -9.42 -5.85
C ARG A 27 5.79 -8.04 -6.48
N ALA A 28 6.13 -8.00 -7.76
CA ALA A 28 6.25 -6.71 -8.46
C ALA A 28 4.92 -5.98 -8.47
N THR A 29 3.83 -6.70 -8.72
CA THR A 29 2.50 -6.09 -8.72
C THR A 29 2.14 -5.56 -7.34
N ILE A 30 2.42 -6.35 -6.28
CA ILE A 30 2.10 -5.93 -4.92
C ILE A 30 2.93 -4.72 -4.54
N GLU A 31 4.21 -4.69 -4.92
CA GLU A 31 5.07 -3.56 -4.62
C GLU A 31 4.58 -2.29 -5.30
N ARG A 32 4.09 -2.40 -6.52
CA ARG A 32 3.53 -1.25 -7.21
C ARG A 32 2.28 -0.75 -6.50
N LEU A 33 1.38 -1.66 -6.12
CA LEU A 33 0.16 -1.28 -5.43
C LEU A 33 0.47 -0.66 -4.07
N LEU A 34 1.45 -1.22 -3.37
CA LEU A 34 1.88 -0.67 -2.08
C LEU A 34 2.38 0.76 -2.26
N SER A 35 3.21 0.97 -3.27
CA SER A 35 3.76 2.29 -3.53
C SER A 35 2.66 3.29 -3.85
N GLU A 36 1.65 2.88 -4.62
CA GLU A 36 0.53 3.75 -4.94
C GLU A 36 -0.28 4.12 -3.71
N GLU A 37 -0.49 3.16 -2.80
CA GLU A 37 -1.23 3.45 -1.58
C GLU A 37 -0.43 4.36 -0.66
N GLU A 38 0.87 4.16 -0.60
CA GLU A 38 1.72 5.04 0.22
C GLU A 38 1.69 6.47 -0.30
N GLN A 39 1.70 6.63 -1.61
CA GLN A 39 1.62 7.96 -2.20
C GLN A 39 0.25 8.58 -1.91
N LYS A 40 -0.80 7.80 -2.03
CA LYS A 40 -2.14 8.28 -1.74
C LYS A 40 -2.25 8.71 -0.27
N LEU A 41 -1.71 7.92 0.64
CA LEU A 41 -1.74 8.27 2.05
C LEU A 41 -1.00 9.57 2.30
N GLN A 42 0.16 9.73 1.69
CA GLN A 42 0.95 10.94 1.87
C GLN A 42 0.18 12.17 1.37
N ASP A 43 -0.50 12.03 0.25
CA ASP A 43 -1.31 13.13 -0.28
C ASP A 43 -2.44 13.50 0.67
N LEU A 44 -3.00 12.51 1.35
CA LEU A 44 -4.13 12.75 2.24
C LEU A 44 -3.74 13.44 3.53
N ILE A 45 -2.52 13.19 4.03
CA ILE A 45 -2.12 13.71 5.33
C ILE A 45 -1.18 14.90 5.23
N GLN A 46 -0.72 15.23 4.05
CA GLN A 46 0.22 16.32 3.86
C GLN A 46 -0.54 17.64 3.80
N PRO A 47 -0.17 18.61 4.65
CA PRO A 47 -0.88 19.90 4.62
C PRO A 47 -0.59 20.68 3.35
N GLU A 48 -1.56 21.51 3.01
CA GLU A 48 -1.44 22.35 1.82
C GLU A 48 -0.37 23.42 1.99
#